data_9a19a59fa3d7bfe84a7ee773238d7224
#
_entry.id   9a19a59fa3d7bfe84a7ee773238d7224
#
_cell.length_a   1.000
_cell.length_b   1.000
_cell.length_c   1.000
_cell.angle_alpha   90.00
_cell.angle_beta   90.00
_cell.angle_gamma   90.00
#
_symmetry.space_group_name_H-M   'P 1'
#
loop_
_entity.id
_entity.type
_entity.pdbx_description
1 polymer ?
#
loop_
_entity_poly.entity_id
_entity_poly.type
_entity_poly.pdbx_seq_one_letter_code
_entity_poly.pdbx_strand_id
1 'polypeptide(L)'
;SLKYQHKASLGSPISGTKFHAGYLIAIAVVILLYLLVYKTKFGYEIRISGSNPEFAKYSGINTSRVIILTQVIAGAVAGLGGSVEQMAMYQRLNWQDSPSYAWDGVIIAILSGNNPKNVPLAAFFLAYIRVGADLMSRRSDVQNELVSIIQAVLILFVTAERFMAGWKQRQEAKKALGGEA
;
A
#
# COMPACT_ATOMS: atom_id res chain seq x y z
N SER A 1 27.59 5.33 -12.82
CA SER A 1 26.63 4.52 -13.59
C SER A 1 26.29 5.20 -14.91
N LEU A 2 26.13 4.43 -15.99
CA LEU A 2 25.74 4.93 -17.31
C LEU A 2 24.32 5.52 -17.24
N LYS A 3 24.07 6.62 -17.96
CA LYS A 3 22.72 7.19 -18.10
C LYS A 3 21.84 6.22 -18.87
N TYR A 4 20.59 6.07 -18.48
CA TYR A 4 19.62 5.32 -19.29
C TYR A 4 19.50 5.96 -20.68
N GLN A 5 19.32 5.14 -21.72
CA GLN A 5 19.02 5.65 -23.04
C GLN A 5 17.70 6.46 -22.99
N HIS A 6 17.62 7.55 -23.71
CA HIS A 6 16.44 8.44 -23.75
C HIS A 6 15.11 7.71 -24.05
N LYS A 7 15.20 6.55 -24.73
CA LYS A 7 14.05 5.68 -25.03
C LYS A 7 13.54 4.88 -23.83
N ALA A 8 14.33 4.73 -22.76
CA ALA A 8 13.94 3.98 -21.56
C ALA A 8 13.34 4.89 -20.45
N SER A 9 13.32 6.22 -20.66
CA SER A 9 12.67 7.14 -19.72
C SER A 9 11.18 7.25 -20.05
N LEU A 10 10.32 7.11 -19.03
CA LEU A 10 8.90 7.40 -19.15
C LEU A 10 8.74 8.93 -19.30
N GLY A 11 8.54 9.38 -20.55
CA GLY A 11 8.37 10.80 -20.86
C GLY A 11 7.17 11.40 -20.13
N SER A 12 7.28 12.69 -19.75
CA SER A 12 6.15 13.44 -19.21
C SER A 12 5.21 13.84 -20.38
N PRO A 13 3.94 13.43 -20.38
CA PRO A 13 2.98 13.84 -21.42
C PRO A 13 2.68 15.36 -21.37
N ILE A 14 2.99 16.01 -20.27
CA ILE A 14 2.82 17.49 -20.10
C ILE A 14 4.18 18.07 -19.74
N SER A 15 4.75 18.85 -20.65
CA SER A 15 6.01 19.56 -20.43
C SER A 15 5.89 20.52 -19.25
N GLY A 16 6.80 20.39 -18.27
CA GLY A 16 6.83 21.24 -17.07
C GLY A 16 6.15 20.64 -15.82
N THR A 17 5.54 19.49 -15.90
CA THR A 17 4.97 18.78 -14.74
C THR A 17 5.72 17.47 -14.47
N LYS A 18 5.75 17.04 -13.20
CA LYS A 18 6.26 15.72 -12.82
C LYS A 18 5.27 14.57 -13.16
N PHE A 19 4.27 14.87 -13.99
CA PHE A 19 3.26 13.91 -14.42
C PHE A 19 3.85 13.04 -15.52
N HIS A 20 4.10 11.77 -15.24
CA HIS A 20 4.70 10.82 -16.19
C HIS A 20 3.76 9.63 -16.43
N ALA A 21 4.01 8.87 -17.50
CA ALA A 21 3.17 7.73 -17.89
C ALA A 21 3.05 6.64 -16.80
N GLY A 22 3.92 6.64 -15.79
CA GLY A 22 3.85 5.75 -14.64
C GLY A 22 2.52 5.81 -13.86
N TYR A 23 1.84 6.96 -13.84
CA TYR A 23 0.52 7.06 -13.21
C TYR A 23 -0.55 6.21 -13.91
N LEU A 24 -0.48 6.12 -15.24
CA LEU A 24 -1.39 5.26 -16.01
C LEU A 24 -1.14 3.78 -15.68
N ILE A 25 0.13 3.40 -15.55
CA ILE A 25 0.51 2.04 -15.13
C ILE A 25 0.00 1.76 -13.72
N ALA A 26 0.16 2.69 -12.78
CA ALA A 26 -0.33 2.53 -11.41
C ALA A 26 -1.86 2.34 -11.37
N ILE A 27 -2.62 3.13 -12.12
CA ILE A 27 -4.08 3.00 -12.21
C ILE A 27 -4.45 1.64 -12.84
N ALA A 28 -3.77 1.23 -13.90
CA ALA A 28 -4.01 -0.07 -14.54
C ALA A 28 -3.75 -1.23 -13.57
N VAL A 29 -2.67 -1.18 -12.79
CA VAL A 29 -2.34 -2.19 -11.77
C VAL A 29 -3.40 -2.24 -10.67
N VAL A 30 -3.90 -1.09 -10.19
CA VAL A 30 -4.99 -1.05 -9.19
C VAL A 30 -6.26 -1.71 -9.72
N ILE A 31 -6.64 -1.41 -10.97
CA ILE A 31 -7.82 -2.01 -11.61
C ILE A 31 -7.61 -3.53 -11.75
N LEU A 32 -6.44 -3.95 -12.21
CA LEU A 32 -6.10 -5.37 -12.37
C LEU A 32 -6.16 -6.11 -11.04
N LEU A 33 -5.57 -5.58 -9.98
CA LEU A 33 -5.62 -6.16 -8.64
C LEU A 33 -7.04 -6.20 -8.08
N TYR A 34 -7.83 -5.16 -8.33
CA TYR A 34 -9.24 -5.15 -7.95
C TYR A 34 -10.01 -6.29 -8.64
N LEU A 35 -9.85 -6.44 -9.96
CA LEU A 35 -10.49 -7.52 -10.72
C LEU A 35 -10.01 -8.89 -10.23
N LEU A 36 -8.71 -9.06 -9.99
CA LEU A 36 -8.12 -10.29 -9.49
C LEU A 36 -8.73 -10.67 -8.14
N VAL A 37 -8.79 -9.74 -7.17
CA VAL A 37 -9.28 -10.04 -5.81
C VAL A 37 -10.79 -10.25 -5.76
N TYR A 38 -11.58 -9.51 -6.57
CA TYR A 38 -13.05 -9.55 -6.45
C TYR A 38 -13.77 -10.32 -7.55
N LYS A 39 -13.14 -10.54 -8.70
CA LYS A 39 -13.79 -11.14 -9.87
C LYS A 39 -13.22 -12.51 -10.28
N THR A 40 -12.19 -13.02 -9.58
CA THR A 40 -11.60 -14.33 -9.90
C THR A 40 -11.80 -15.36 -8.79
N LYS A 41 -11.71 -16.64 -9.16
CA LYS A 41 -11.71 -17.76 -8.20
C LYS A 41 -10.54 -17.66 -7.23
N PHE A 42 -9.36 -17.32 -7.74
CA PHE A 42 -8.16 -17.14 -6.92
C PHE A 42 -8.32 -16.01 -5.89
N GLY A 43 -8.94 -14.90 -6.28
CA GLY A 43 -9.27 -13.82 -5.34
C GLY A 43 -10.26 -14.24 -4.25
N TYR A 44 -11.20 -15.15 -4.55
CA TYR A 44 -12.06 -15.75 -3.56
C TYR A 44 -11.26 -16.59 -2.56
N GLU A 45 -10.37 -17.45 -3.07
CA GLU A 45 -9.48 -18.29 -2.25
C GLU A 45 -8.58 -17.43 -1.33
N ILE A 46 -8.03 -16.33 -1.83
CA ILE A 46 -7.25 -15.36 -1.03
C ILE A 46 -8.09 -14.82 0.13
N ARG A 47 -9.31 -14.35 -0.14
CA ARG A 47 -10.17 -13.74 0.89
C ARG A 47 -10.59 -14.72 1.95
N ILE A 48 -10.97 -15.95 1.57
CA ILE A 48 -11.36 -17.01 2.52
C ILE A 48 -10.15 -17.45 3.35
N SER A 49 -9.00 -17.68 2.70
CA SER A 49 -7.77 -18.06 3.40
C SER A 49 -7.28 -16.98 4.38
N GLY A 50 -7.50 -15.71 4.03
CA GLY A 50 -7.13 -14.57 4.89
C GLY A 50 -8.09 -14.33 6.05
N SER A 51 -9.37 -14.67 5.91
CA SER A 51 -10.38 -14.50 6.99
C SER A 51 -10.40 -15.68 7.96
N ASN A 52 -10.36 -16.90 7.46
CA ASN A 52 -10.32 -18.11 8.27
C ASN A 52 -9.57 -19.23 7.53
N PRO A 53 -8.27 -19.44 7.84
CA PRO A 53 -7.45 -20.46 7.19
C PRO A 53 -7.93 -21.88 7.43
N GLU A 54 -8.49 -22.17 8.61
CA GLU A 54 -9.02 -23.49 8.93
C GLU A 54 -10.26 -23.80 8.08
N PHE A 55 -11.21 -22.87 8.00
CA PHE A 55 -12.36 -23.02 7.13
C PHE A 55 -11.97 -23.22 5.66
N ALA A 56 -10.96 -22.50 5.19
CA ALA A 56 -10.43 -22.65 3.84
C ALA A 56 -9.93 -24.07 3.58
N LYS A 57 -9.19 -24.66 4.54
CA LYS A 57 -8.71 -26.05 4.45
C LYS A 57 -9.87 -27.05 4.41
N TYR A 58 -10.86 -26.91 5.29
CA TYR A 58 -12.05 -27.78 5.28
C TYR A 58 -12.85 -27.67 3.99
N SER A 59 -12.82 -26.51 3.33
CA SER A 59 -13.44 -26.28 2.02
C SER A 59 -12.60 -26.79 0.84
N GLY A 60 -11.49 -27.50 1.10
CA GLY A 60 -10.62 -28.07 0.06
C GLY A 60 -9.65 -27.06 -0.59
N ILE A 61 -9.52 -25.85 -0.04
CA ILE A 61 -8.59 -24.82 -0.55
C ILE A 61 -7.18 -25.11 -0.02
N ASN A 62 -6.22 -25.21 -0.91
CA ASN A 62 -4.82 -25.34 -0.52
C ASN A 62 -4.25 -23.98 -0.08
N THR A 63 -4.40 -23.66 1.21
CA THR A 63 -3.99 -22.38 1.80
C THR A 63 -2.51 -22.06 1.61
N SER A 64 -1.63 -23.07 1.67
CA SER A 64 -0.19 -22.89 1.45
C SER A 64 0.10 -22.41 0.03
N ARG A 65 -0.54 -23.01 -0.97
CA ARG A 65 -0.41 -22.61 -2.37
C ARG A 65 -0.93 -21.17 -2.58
N VAL A 66 -2.06 -20.84 -1.97
CA VAL A 66 -2.65 -19.49 -2.05
C VAL A 66 -1.72 -18.45 -1.45
N ILE A 67 -1.13 -18.71 -0.28
CA ILE A 67 -0.17 -17.81 0.36
C ILE A 67 1.04 -17.58 -0.54
N ILE A 68 1.66 -18.65 -1.05
CA ILE A 68 2.86 -18.53 -1.91
C ILE A 68 2.55 -17.72 -3.18
N LEU A 69 1.46 -18.03 -3.88
CA LEU A 69 1.08 -17.30 -5.08
C LEU A 69 0.77 -15.82 -4.81
N THR A 70 0.13 -15.52 -3.68
CA THR A 70 -0.15 -14.15 -3.26
C THR A 70 1.14 -13.36 -3.03
N GLN A 71 2.15 -13.98 -2.39
CA GLN A 71 3.46 -13.36 -2.17
C GLN A 71 4.20 -13.12 -3.49
N VAL A 72 4.13 -14.08 -4.44
CA VAL A 72 4.72 -13.91 -5.78
C VAL A 72 4.08 -12.72 -6.51
N ILE A 73 2.75 -12.61 -6.48
CA ILE A 73 2.03 -11.48 -7.09
C ILE A 73 2.41 -10.16 -6.41
N ALA A 74 2.46 -10.14 -5.07
CA ALA A 74 2.87 -8.95 -4.33
C ALA A 74 4.29 -8.52 -4.67
N GLY A 75 5.24 -9.46 -4.77
CA GLY A 75 6.61 -9.20 -5.20
C GLY A 75 6.70 -8.66 -6.63
N ALA A 76 5.91 -9.23 -7.56
CA ALA A 76 5.84 -8.75 -8.93
C ALA A 76 5.33 -7.30 -9.02
N VAL A 77 4.27 -6.97 -8.27
CA VAL A 77 3.71 -5.60 -8.21
C VAL A 77 4.70 -4.63 -7.59
N ALA A 78 5.40 -5.02 -6.52
CA ALA A 78 6.44 -4.21 -5.91
C ALA A 78 7.61 -3.95 -6.86
N GLY A 79 8.05 -4.96 -7.61
CA GLY A 79 9.09 -4.84 -8.64
C GLY A 79 8.67 -3.91 -9.79
N LEU A 80 7.43 -4.00 -10.24
CA LEU A 80 6.86 -3.06 -11.22
C LEU A 80 6.85 -1.63 -10.69
N GLY A 81 6.43 -1.42 -9.44
CA GLY A 81 6.43 -0.10 -8.81
C GLY A 81 7.83 0.51 -8.76
N GLY A 82 8.83 -0.24 -8.30
CA GLY A 82 10.21 0.22 -8.26
C GLY A 82 10.81 0.50 -9.64
N SER A 83 10.50 -0.32 -10.64
CA SER A 83 10.97 -0.09 -12.02
C SER A 83 10.35 1.16 -12.64
N VAL A 84 9.05 1.37 -12.44
CA VAL A 84 8.33 2.58 -12.91
C VAL A 84 8.92 3.83 -12.28
N GLU A 85 9.18 3.82 -10.98
CA GLU A 85 9.78 4.94 -10.28
C GLU A 85 11.17 5.27 -10.80
N GLN A 86 12.04 4.25 -10.96
CA GLN A 86 13.38 4.45 -11.50
C GLN A 86 13.36 5.05 -12.91
N MET A 87 12.48 4.56 -13.79
CA MET A 87 12.36 5.07 -15.16
C MET A 87 11.72 6.45 -15.25
N ALA A 88 10.89 6.82 -14.26
CA ALA A 88 10.16 8.06 -14.26
C ALA A 88 10.91 9.22 -13.62
N MET A 89 11.60 8.97 -12.51
CA MET A 89 12.20 10.02 -11.69
C MET A 89 13.72 10.12 -11.81
N TYR A 90 14.40 9.02 -12.16
CA TYR A 90 15.86 8.97 -12.18
C TYR A 90 16.40 8.71 -13.59
N GLN A 91 17.41 9.49 -13.98
CA GLN A 91 18.15 9.27 -15.24
C GLN A 91 19.28 8.23 -15.11
N ARG A 92 19.56 7.79 -13.90
CA ARG A 92 20.58 6.80 -13.52
C ARG A 92 20.08 5.95 -12.38
N LEU A 93 20.57 4.72 -12.25
CA LEU A 93 20.36 3.91 -11.06
C LEU A 93 21.04 4.61 -9.87
N ASN A 94 20.30 5.24 -9.03
CA ASN A 94 20.79 6.06 -7.91
C ASN A 94 20.04 5.75 -6.60
N TRP A 95 19.94 4.48 -6.27
CA TRP A 95 19.47 4.07 -4.96
C TRP A 95 20.66 3.93 -4.01
N GLN A 96 20.92 4.97 -3.24
CA GLN A 96 21.92 4.95 -2.19
C GLN A 96 21.37 4.36 -0.90
N ASP A 97 20.08 4.60 -0.61
CA ASP A 97 19.38 4.09 0.56
C ASP A 97 18.08 3.37 0.15
N SER A 98 17.65 2.42 0.98
CA SER A 98 16.35 1.75 0.78
C SER A 98 15.21 2.72 1.06
N PRO A 99 14.39 3.07 0.06
CA PRO A 99 13.26 3.96 0.30
C PRO A 99 12.28 3.30 1.27
N SER A 100 11.72 4.09 2.20
CA SER A 100 10.76 3.62 3.21
C SER A 100 9.37 3.28 2.66
N TYR A 101 9.24 3.04 1.34
CA TYR A 101 7.96 2.78 0.67
C TYR A 101 7.24 1.53 1.17
N ALA A 102 7.98 0.54 1.68
CA ALA A 102 7.36 -0.63 2.28
C ALA A 102 6.49 -0.27 3.49
N TRP A 103 7.00 0.61 4.35
CA TRP A 103 6.24 1.11 5.51
C TRP A 103 5.05 1.96 5.09
N ASP A 104 5.21 2.79 4.07
CA ASP A 104 4.10 3.56 3.51
C ASP A 104 3.01 2.64 2.94
N GLY A 105 3.41 1.57 2.26
CA GLY A 105 2.49 0.56 1.77
C GLY A 105 1.68 -0.10 2.89
N VAL A 106 2.30 -0.39 4.03
CA VAL A 106 1.61 -0.92 5.22
C VAL A 106 0.60 0.10 5.76
N ILE A 107 0.99 1.38 5.87
CA ILE A 107 0.09 2.45 6.34
C ILE A 107 -1.11 2.59 5.38
N ILE A 108 -0.87 2.63 4.07
CA ILE A 108 -1.92 2.72 3.05
C ILE A 108 -2.85 1.50 3.12
N ALA A 109 -2.30 0.29 3.31
CA ALA A 109 -3.10 -0.92 3.45
C ALA A 109 -4.02 -0.85 4.67
N ILE A 110 -3.51 -0.40 5.82
CA ILE A 110 -4.29 -0.21 7.04
C ILE A 110 -5.36 0.87 6.82
N LEU A 111 -5.00 2.02 6.28
CA LEU A 111 -5.90 3.15 6.06
C LEU A 111 -7.02 2.81 5.06
N SER A 112 -6.72 2.05 4.01
CA SER A 112 -7.70 1.58 3.01
C SER A 112 -8.62 0.48 3.50
N GLY A 113 -8.39 -0.05 4.70
CA GLY A 113 -9.17 -1.18 5.21
C GLY A 113 -8.84 -2.50 4.52
N ASN A 114 -7.64 -2.68 3.97
CA ASN A 114 -7.25 -3.81 3.11
C ASN A 114 -8.18 -3.99 1.90
N ASN A 115 -8.83 -2.90 1.46
CA ASN A 115 -9.73 -2.90 0.32
C ASN A 115 -9.07 -2.21 -0.88
N PRO A 116 -8.78 -2.92 -1.99
CA PRO A 116 -8.15 -2.36 -3.17
C PRO A 116 -8.83 -1.13 -3.76
N LYS A 117 -10.16 -0.98 -3.58
CA LYS A 117 -10.90 0.20 -4.04
C LYS A 117 -10.48 1.48 -3.34
N ASN A 118 -10.16 1.38 -2.04
CA ASN A 118 -9.85 2.52 -1.19
C ASN A 118 -8.35 2.87 -1.22
N VAL A 119 -7.50 1.97 -1.74
CA VAL A 119 -6.04 2.18 -1.81
C VAL A 119 -5.67 3.48 -2.52
N PRO A 120 -6.24 3.85 -3.69
CA PRO A 120 -5.89 5.10 -4.35
C PRO A 120 -6.21 6.33 -3.50
N LEU A 121 -7.35 6.33 -2.80
CA LEU A 121 -7.75 7.43 -1.92
C LEU A 121 -6.83 7.55 -0.71
N ALA A 122 -6.51 6.42 -0.07
CA ALA A 122 -5.58 6.35 1.05
C ALA A 122 -4.16 6.80 0.65
N ALA A 123 -3.69 6.37 -0.52
CA ALA A 123 -2.39 6.76 -1.07
C ALA A 123 -2.34 8.27 -1.37
N PHE A 124 -3.40 8.82 -1.97
CA PHE A 124 -3.50 10.25 -2.25
C PHE A 124 -3.48 11.07 -0.94
N PHE A 125 -4.21 10.64 0.07
CA PHE A 125 -4.23 11.29 1.37
C PHE A 125 -2.85 11.30 2.04
N LEU A 126 -2.16 10.15 2.05
CA LEU A 126 -0.80 10.06 2.61
C LEU A 126 0.19 10.92 1.83
N ALA A 127 0.11 10.92 0.49
CA ALA A 127 0.94 11.74 -0.37
C ALA A 127 0.71 13.24 -0.12
N TYR A 128 -0.55 13.66 0.07
CA TYR A 128 -0.90 15.04 0.39
C TYR A 128 -0.25 15.51 1.70
N ILE A 129 -0.34 14.69 2.74
CA ILE A 129 0.29 14.98 4.04
C ILE A 129 1.81 15.09 3.88
N ARG A 130 2.44 14.15 3.16
CA ARG A 130 3.89 14.17 2.95
C ARG A 130 4.36 15.41 2.20
N VAL A 131 3.70 15.74 1.10
CA VAL A 131 4.04 16.93 0.31
C VAL A 131 3.84 18.19 1.14
N GLY A 132 2.76 18.26 1.93
CA GLY A 132 2.51 19.37 2.84
C GLY A 132 3.62 19.53 3.89
N ALA A 133 4.03 18.43 4.51
CA ALA A 133 5.10 18.40 5.50
C ALA A 133 6.47 18.79 4.89
N ASP A 134 6.81 18.29 3.70
CA ASP A 134 8.04 18.66 2.98
C ASP A 134 8.05 20.14 2.59
N LEU A 135 6.92 20.70 2.16
CA LEU A 135 6.79 22.13 1.87
C LEU A 135 6.97 23.01 3.12
N MET A 136 6.43 22.56 4.27
CA MET A 136 6.65 23.26 5.54
C MET A 136 8.12 23.24 5.96
N SER A 137 8.78 22.11 5.86
CA SER A 137 10.22 21.99 6.15
C SER A 137 11.09 22.90 5.27
N ARG A 138 10.74 23.06 4.01
CA ARG A 138 11.49 23.93 3.08
C ARG A 138 11.24 25.43 3.24
N ARG A 139 10.10 25.82 3.81
CA ARG A 139 9.68 27.24 3.96
C ARG A 139 9.86 27.79 5.37
N SER A 140 10.08 26.94 6.34
CA SER A 140 10.29 27.29 7.74
C SER A 140 11.59 26.64 8.21
N ASP A 141 12.27 27.22 9.20
CA ASP A 141 13.43 26.60 9.87
C ASP A 141 13.07 25.32 10.66
N VAL A 142 12.05 24.63 10.20
CA VAL A 142 11.54 23.39 10.79
C VAL A 142 12.41 22.24 10.29
N GLN A 143 13.11 21.58 11.20
CA GLN A 143 13.96 20.43 10.90
C GLN A 143 13.13 19.27 10.35
N ASN A 144 13.73 18.47 9.45
CA ASN A 144 13.07 17.29 8.83
C ASN A 144 12.58 16.27 9.84
N GLU A 145 13.14 16.27 11.06
CA GLU A 145 12.74 15.42 12.18
C GLU A 145 11.29 15.69 12.63
N LEU A 146 10.82 16.94 12.58
CA LEU A 146 9.42 17.28 12.90
C LEU A 146 8.42 16.68 11.90
N VAL A 147 8.81 16.58 10.62
CA VAL A 147 7.99 15.88 9.61
C VAL A 147 7.83 14.40 9.97
N SER A 148 8.91 13.77 10.40
CA SER A 148 8.90 12.36 10.84
C SER A 148 8.05 12.16 12.09
N ILE A 149 8.07 13.10 13.04
CA ILE A 149 7.22 13.06 14.24
C ILE A 149 5.73 13.17 13.86
N ILE A 150 5.37 14.10 12.98
CA ILE A 150 3.99 14.25 12.51
C ILE A 150 3.52 12.95 11.82
N GLN A 151 4.35 12.34 10.99
CA GLN A 151 4.04 11.05 10.36
C GLN A 151 3.85 9.95 11.41
N ALA A 152 4.72 9.85 12.41
CA ALA A 152 4.63 8.85 13.47
C ALA A 152 3.32 9.01 14.27
N VAL A 153 2.94 10.24 14.60
CA VAL A 153 1.69 10.55 15.29
C VAL A 153 0.47 10.17 14.45
N LEU A 154 0.49 10.47 13.14
CA LEU A 154 -0.60 10.09 12.24
C LEU A 154 -0.74 8.56 12.13
N ILE A 155 0.38 7.84 12.00
CA ILE A 155 0.40 6.38 12.00
C ILE A 155 -0.19 5.83 13.30
N LEU A 156 0.19 6.40 14.44
CA LEU A 156 -0.33 6.02 15.74
C LEU A 156 -1.85 6.20 15.81
N PHE A 157 -2.38 7.34 15.36
CA PHE A 157 -3.83 7.59 15.36
C PHE A 157 -4.59 6.60 14.48
N VAL A 158 -4.12 6.39 13.24
CA VAL A 158 -4.76 5.45 12.29
C VAL A 158 -4.72 4.01 12.83
N THR A 159 -3.61 3.63 13.47
CA THR A 159 -3.46 2.29 14.06
C THR A 159 -4.31 2.14 15.32
N ALA A 160 -4.40 3.18 16.16
CA ALA A 160 -5.18 3.17 17.40
C ALA A 160 -6.68 3.00 17.13
N GLU A 161 -7.22 3.63 16.10
CA GLU A 161 -8.63 3.48 15.71
C GLU A 161 -8.98 2.02 15.41
N ARG A 162 -8.12 1.32 14.67
CA ARG A 162 -8.31 -0.11 14.37
C ARG A 162 -8.11 -1.01 15.57
N PHE A 163 -7.17 -0.69 16.44
CA PHE A 163 -6.96 -1.44 17.68
C PHE A 163 -8.20 -1.33 18.58
N MET A 164 -8.76 -0.13 18.73
CA MET A 164 -9.97 0.09 19.51
C MET A 164 -11.21 -0.60 18.91
N ALA A 165 -11.34 -0.62 17.58
CA ALA A 165 -12.42 -1.34 16.91
C ALA A 165 -12.33 -2.86 17.16
N GLY A 166 -11.14 -3.44 17.06
CA GLY A 166 -10.91 -4.85 17.37
C GLY A 166 -11.13 -5.20 18.85
N TRP A 167 -10.79 -4.27 19.75
CA TRP A 167 -11.03 -4.46 21.18
C TRP A 167 -12.51 -4.41 21.53
N LYS A 168 -13.27 -3.47 20.96
CA LYS A 168 -14.75 -3.41 21.10
C LYS A 168 -15.40 -4.71 20.62
N GLN A 169 -15.04 -5.21 19.46
CA GLN A 169 -15.59 -6.48 18.96
C GLN A 169 -15.32 -7.66 19.91
N ARG A 170 -14.10 -7.73 20.47
CA ARG A 170 -13.76 -8.77 21.47
C ARG A 170 -14.54 -8.62 22.77
N GLN A 171 -14.83 -7.39 23.21
CA GLN A 171 -15.66 -7.17 24.40
C GLN A 171 -17.13 -7.53 24.16
N GLU A 172 -17.66 -7.19 22.98
CA GLU A 172 -19.03 -7.55 22.59
C GLU A 172 -19.19 -9.06 22.48
N ALA A 173 -18.21 -9.76 21.85
CA ALA A 173 -18.21 -11.22 21.81
C ALA A 173 -18.14 -11.87 23.20
N LYS A 174 -17.35 -11.31 24.13
CA LYS A 174 -17.29 -11.80 25.52
C LYS A 174 -18.61 -11.56 26.28
N LYS A 175 -19.26 -10.42 26.04
CA LYS A 175 -20.57 -10.13 26.65
C LYS A 175 -21.67 -11.05 26.12
N ALA A 176 -21.65 -11.36 24.83
CA ALA A 176 -22.59 -12.31 24.23
C ALA A 176 -22.43 -13.75 24.77
N LEU A 177 -21.17 -14.18 25.03
CA LEU A 177 -20.89 -15.51 25.61
C LEU A 177 -21.06 -15.55 27.13
N GLY A 178 -20.99 -14.44 27.84
CA GLY A 178 -21.15 -14.35 29.30
C GLY A 178 -22.58 -13.99 29.76
N GLY A 179 -23.51 -13.76 28.85
CA GLY A 179 -24.92 -13.46 29.14
C GLY A 179 -25.84 -14.69 29.15
N GLU A 180 -25.30 -15.89 28.97
CA GLU A 180 -26.03 -17.17 29.02
C GLU A 180 -25.71 -18.00 30.27
N ALA A 181 -25.18 -17.39 31.33
CA ALA A 181 -24.93 -18.08 32.62
C ALA A 181 -25.79 -17.50 33.73
#